data_c9ed00a0d2da7748f87892dbad6604b4
#
_entry.id   c9ed00a0d2da7748f87892dbad6604b4
#
_cell.length_a   1.000
_cell.length_b   1.000
_cell.length_c   1.000
_cell.angle_alpha   90.00
_cell.angle_beta   90.00
_cell.angle_gamma   90.00
#
_symmetry.space_group_name_H-M   'P 1'
#
loop_
_entity.id
_entity.type
_entity.pdbx_description
1 polymer ?
#
loop_
_entity_poly.entity_id
_entity_poly.type
_entity_poly.pdbx_seq_one_letter_code
_entity_poly.pdbx_strand_id
1 'polypeptide(L)'
;LSLANSSSRIKELVTVWTSHAAMKQRTGRAGRTSNGTCYRLCSEEFAMDNLLPQTSPEMVRTPLDELILQVCLLYEQRCDEVSARLKSSGGENKSAFPPGANPLKFLSMTPTPPQEKSLLQSCRHLLEVDALKVVNRGETEVESDLLYRLTPIGYHCSRLPMDAKLAKTLIVGCILGVLDNALIIAASLSCTKSCFVSGRQLDPIAVEARDSLIENGFGGRDWPGGTVKSDMIAVIAVYRAWTQQKDKKEKFCRNHALNYLALREIDTLRRQFLDLVIDAGLASRDDLDDCNMAKQDALITSCCLVAGLYPNICTLVRPRKGGPKGGRLLTKDGDASRPSSSSFQRKRVNAAAENGKDAYAIYHAKHRTIGAVGVGGQRQRPPETFLSEVNFVSKFSLLLFGGQLELVKNAIIIDGWLKFKVSDDSESKKGTAIDNAVLILSLRDALDKVIIEHVVETFASSEEKSTMMKRHKGIIEVVRQILSEEG
;
A
#
# COMPACT_ATOMS: atom_id res chain seq x y z
N LEU A 1 3.44 14.07 16.88
CA LEU A 1 2.27 14.29 16.03
C LEU A 1 2.62 13.89 14.59
N SER A 2 1.82 13.02 14.00
CA SER A 2 1.91 12.75 12.56
C SER A 2 1.17 13.86 11.83
N LEU A 3 1.86 14.57 10.95
CA LEU A 3 1.27 15.55 10.05
C LEU A 3 1.36 15.00 8.63
N ALA A 4 0.22 14.90 7.95
CA ALA A 4 0.19 14.65 6.52
C ALA A 4 0.44 15.97 5.79
N ASN A 5 1.51 16.04 5.00
CA ASN A 5 1.73 17.19 4.15
C ASN A 5 0.75 17.13 2.97
N SER A 6 -0.18 18.09 2.91
CA SER A 6 -1.28 18.14 1.95
C SER A 6 -0.83 18.21 0.47
N SER A 7 0.45 18.43 0.20
CA SER A 7 0.96 18.52 -1.17
C SER A 7 1.67 17.26 -1.68
N SER A 8 2.08 16.32 -0.83
CA SER A 8 2.98 15.22 -1.24
C SER A 8 2.67 13.86 -0.62
N ARG A 9 1.64 13.69 0.21
CA ARG A 9 1.35 12.45 0.99
C ARG A 9 2.54 11.91 1.79
N ILE A 10 3.52 12.76 2.07
CA ILE A 10 4.64 12.41 2.92
C ILE A 10 4.15 12.44 4.37
N LYS A 11 4.20 11.30 5.05
CA LYS A 11 3.96 11.24 6.50
C LYS A 11 5.20 11.79 7.21
N GLU A 12 5.07 12.94 7.83
CA GLU A 12 6.13 13.52 8.64
C GLU A 12 5.80 13.33 10.13
N LEU A 13 6.73 12.73 10.87
CA LEU A 13 6.65 12.65 12.32
C LEU A 13 7.30 13.91 12.88
N VAL A 14 6.47 14.88 13.29
CA VAL A 14 6.94 16.16 13.82
C VAL A 14 6.79 16.17 15.34
N THR A 15 7.85 16.58 16.03
CA THR A 15 7.79 16.86 17.46
C THR A 15 7.15 18.23 17.67
N VAL A 16 6.04 18.27 18.40
CA VAL A 16 5.32 19.50 18.72
C VAL A 16 5.09 19.60 20.21
N TRP A 17 4.92 20.82 20.69
CA TRP A 17 4.53 21.05 22.08
C TRP A 17 3.11 20.52 22.33
N THR A 18 2.87 20.01 23.54
CA THR A 18 1.55 19.56 23.96
C THR A 18 0.60 20.74 24.13
N SER A 19 -0.71 20.57 23.93
CA SER A 19 -1.69 21.63 24.20
C SER A 19 -2.07 21.71 25.68
N HIS A 20 -2.63 22.85 26.12
CA HIS A 20 -3.15 23.03 27.48
C HIS A 20 -4.21 21.96 27.83
N ALA A 21 -5.13 21.68 26.91
CA ALA A 21 -6.16 20.65 27.10
C ALA A 21 -5.54 19.25 27.29
N ALA A 22 -4.52 18.90 26.50
CA ALA A 22 -3.82 17.62 26.63
C ALA A 22 -3.02 17.54 27.95
N MET A 23 -2.39 18.65 28.38
CA MET A 23 -1.73 18.70 29.70
C MET A 23 -2.74 18.51 30.84
N LYS A 24 -3.86 19.20 30.80
CA LYS A 24 -4.95 19.06 31.80
C LYS A 24 -5.47 17.63 31.86
N GLN A 25 -5.70 17.00 30.70
CA GLN A 25 -6.14 15.61 30.58
C GLN A 25 -5.13 14.64 31.20
N ARG A 26 -3.81 14.85 30.97
CA ARG A 26 -2.74 14.03 31.56
C ARG A 26 -2.64 14.24 33.07
N THR A 27 -2.76 15.48 33.56
CA THR A 27 -2.81 15.80 34.99
C THR A 27 -3.95 15.06 35.68
N GLY A 28 -5.14 14.98 35.05
CA GLY A 28 -6.30 14.25 35.57
C GLY A 28 -6.10 12.71 35.66
N ARG A 29 -5.00 12.17 35.16
CA ARG A 29 -4.64 10.76 35.36
C ARG A 29 -4.03 10.48 36.71
N ALA A 30 -3.36 11.47 37.31
CA ALA A 30 -2.65 11.33 38.61
C ALA A 30 -3.57 11.18 39.83
N GLY A 31 -4.87 11.39 39.71
CA GLY A 31 -5.81 11.36 40.85
C GLY A 31 -6.93 10.31 40.69
N ARG A 32 -6.77 9.28 39.85
CA ARG A 32 -7.88 8.35 39.58
C ARG A 32 -8.14 7.31 40.66
N THR A 33 -7.10 6.73 41.22
CA THR A 33 -7.17 5.65 42.22
C THR A 33 -6.62 6.06 43.58
N SER A 34 -5.71 7.05 43.63
CA SER A 34 -5.11 7.59 44.83
C SER A 34 -4.63 9.02 44.56
N ASN A 35 -4.35 9.77 45.62
CA ASN A 35 -3.78 11.11 45.52
C ASN A 35 -2.46 11.05 44.73
N GLY A 36 -2.29 11.89 43.73
CA GLY A 36 -1.11 11.94 42.88
C GLY A 36 -0.69 13.37 42.57
N THR A 37 0.60 13.57 42.29
CA THR A 37 1.17 14.85 41.88
C THR A 37 1.64 14.79 40.44
N CYS A 38 1.36 15.83 39.66
CA CYS A 38 1.81 15.96 38.27
C CYS A 38 2.81 17.10 38.15
N TYR A 39 4.03 16.78 37.72
CA TYR A 39 5.07 17.76 37.45
C TYR A 39 5.12 18.11 35.98
N ARG A 40 5.13 19.40 35.63
CA ARG A 40 5.31 19.91 34.29
C ARG A 40 6.78 20.27 34.08
N LEU A 41 7.36 19.81 32.96
CA LEU A 41 8.78 20.09 32.62
C LEU A 41 8.95 21.37 31.78
N CYS A 42 8.09 22.35 31.99
CA CYS A 42 8.15 23.66 31.37
C CYS A 42 7.71 24.71 32.39
N SER A 43 8.18 25.98 32.26
CA SER A 43 7.71 27.07 33.08
C SER A 43 6.26 27.42 32.80
N GLU A 44 5.58 28.05 33.76
CA GLU A 44 4.20 28.49 33.62
C GLU A 44 4.08 29.56 32.53
N GLU A 45 5.00 30.52 32.51
CA GLU A 45 5.09 31.57 31.49
C GLU A 45 5.21 30.96 30.08
N PHE A 46 6.14 30.01 29.90
CA PHE A 46 6.28 29.32 28.61
C PHE A 46 5.00 28.61 28.19
N ALA A 47 4.34 27.95 29.13
CA ALA A 47 3.10 27.25 28.85
C ALA A 47 2.00 28.25 28.43
N MET A 48 1.86 29.37 29.11
CA MET A 48 0.84 30.39 28.81
C MET A 48 1.04 31.00 27.40
N ASP A 49 2.29 31.34 27.07
CA ASP A 49 2.60 32.12 25.87
C ASP A 49 2.76 31.28 24.61
N ASN A 50 3.18 30.01 24.72
CA ASN A 50 3.64 29.21 23.59
C ASN A 50 2.78 27.97 23.29
N LEU A 51 1.94 27.53 24.23
CA LEU A 51 1.15 26.34 24.03
C LEU A 51 -0.24 26.65 23.49
N LEU A 52 -0.68 25.85 22.49
CA LEU A 52 -2.02 25.99 21.96
C LEU A 52 -3.06 25.59 23.01
N PRO A 53 -4.23 26.27 23.07
CA PRO A 53 -5.30 25.88 23.99
C PRO A 53 -5.74 24.43 23.80
N GLN A 54 -5.90 23.99 22.53
CA GLN A 54 -6.32 22.66 22.15
C GLN A 54 -5.46 22.10 21.00
N THR A 55 -5.33 20.79 20.93
CA THR A 55 -4.71 20.11 19.77
C THR A 55 -5.70 20.17 18.61
N SER A 56 -5.23 20.46 17.39
CA SER A 56 -6.08 20.43 16.19
C SER A 56 -6.78 19.08 16.06
N PRO A 57 -8.05 19.05 15.64
CA PRO A 57 -8.78 17.81 15.40
C PRO A 57 -8.01 16.85 14.47
N GLU A 58 -8.19 15.56 14.67
CA GLU A 58 -7.50 14.54 13.89
C GLU A 58 -7.82 14.64 12.40
N MET A 59 -9.07 14.93 12.08
CA MET A 59 -9.59 15.14 10.72
C MET A 59 -8.78 16.21 9.93
N VAL A 60 -8.19 17.20 10.59
CA VAL A 60 -7.43 18.28 9.93
C VAL A 60 -5.98 17.90 9.66
N ARG A 61 -5.45 16.87 10.33
CA ARG A 61 -4.02 16.54 10.34
C ARG A 61 -3.68 15.13 9.85
N THR A 62 -4.67 14.28 9.59
CA THR A 62 -4.48 12.90 9.11
C THR A 62 -5.00 12.73 7.68
N PRO A 63 -4.54 11.72 6.93
CA PRO A 63 -5.17 11.37 5.66
C PRO A 63 -6.64 11.04 5.85
N LEU A 64 -7.48 11.46 4.89
CA LEU A 64 -8.94 11.38 5.00
C LEU A 64 -9.54 10.19 4.24
N ASP A 65 -8.70 9.30 3.72
CA ASP A 65 -9.10 8.17 2.87
C ASP A 65 -10.17 7.30 3.55
N GLU A 66 -9.94 6.87 4.79
CA GLU A 66 -10.88 6.06 5.56
C GLU A 66 -12.20 6.79 5.81
N LEU A 67 -12.13 8.07 6.18
CA LEU A 67 -13.32 8.87 6.42
C LEU A 67 -14.16 9.05 5.16
N ILE A 68 -13.53 9.29 4.00
CA ILE A 68 -14.22 9.41 2.71
C ILE A 68 -14.90 8.09 2.34
N LEU A 69 -14.24 6.95 2.53
CA LEU A 69 -14.85 5.63 2.30
C LEU A 69 -16.06 5.40 3.20
N GLN A 70 -15.98 5.79 4.48
CA GLN A 70 -17.11 5.69 5.41
C GLN A 70 -18.28 6.59 5.00
N VAL A 71 -18.01 7.82 4.56
CA VAL A 71 -19.06 8.72 4.05
C VAL A 71 -19.75 8.12 2.83
N CYS A 72 -19.00 7.55 1.89
CA CYS A 72 -19.58 6.90 0.71
C CYS A 72 -20.40 5.65 1.09
N LEU A 73 -19.90 4.84 2.03
CA LEU A 73 -20.60 3.65 2.52
C LEU A 73 -21.95 4.02 3.18
N LEU A 74 -21.93 4.99 4.08
CA LEU A 74 -23.15 5.49 4.74
C LEU A 74 -24.16 6.03 3.72
N TYR A 75 -23.68 6.72 2.70
CA TYR A 75 -24.54 7.22 1.63
C TYR A 75 -25.21 6.08 0.86
N GLU A 76 -24.47 5.04 0.47
CA GLU A 76 -25.02 3.89 -0.26
C GLU A 76 -26.04 3.12 0.60
N GLN A 77 -25.72 2.85 1.86
CA GLN A 77 -26.64 2.20 2.80
C GLN A 77 -27.95 2.99 2.94
N ARG A 78 -27.86 4.32 3.03
CA ARG A 78 -29.05 5.19 3.12
C ARG A 78 -29.87 5.17 1.85
N CYS A 79 -29.24 5.15 0.70
CA CYS A 79 -29.94 5.02 -0.59
C CYS A 79 -30.69 3.69 -0.69
N ASP A 80 -30.06 2.59 -0.26
CA ASP A 80 -30.68 1.26 -0.28
C ASP A 80 -31.88 1.16 0.68
N GLU A 81 -31.76 1.69 1.90
CA GLU A 81 -32.86 1.74 2.86
C GLU A 81 -34.07 2.50 2.32
N VAL A 82 -33.86 3.68 1.71
CA VAL A 82 -34.93 4.50 1.16
C VAL A 82 -35.52 3.83 -0.08
N SER A 83 -34.72 3.25 -0.93
CA SER A 83 -35.19 2.51 -2.11
C SER A 83 -36.07 1.30 -1.70
N ALA A 84 -35.67 0.57 -0.66
CA ALA A 84 -36.46 -0.53 -0.11
C ALA A 84 -37.79 -0.07 0.44
N ARG A 85 -37.85 1.05 1.19
CA ARG A 85 -39.07 1.64 1.71
C ARG A 85 -40.03 2.13 0.60
N LEU A 86 -39.49 2.75 -0.45
CA LEU A 86 -40.29 3.21 -1.60
C LEU A 86 -40.89 2.03 -2.38
N LYS A 87 -40.14 0.94 -2.58
CA LYS A 87 -40.65 -0.29 -3.21
C LYS A 87 -41.80 -0.91 -2.38
N SER A 88 -41.68 -0.95 -1.07
CA SER A 88 -42.71 -1.49 -0.19
C SER A 88 -43.97 -0.63 -0.13
N SER A 89 -43.88 0.67 -0.45
CA SER A 89 -45.03 1.61 -0.46
C SER A 89 -45.67 1.82 -1.84
N GLY A 90 -45.26 1.07 -2.88
CA GLY A 90 -45.85 1.16 -4.23
C GLY A 90 -45.51 2.45 -5.00
N GLY A 91 -44.54 3.22 -4.54
CA GLY A 91 -44.11 4.46 -5.18
C GLY A 91 -43.25 4.23 -6.41
N GLU A 92 -43.41 5.08 -7.45
CA GLU A 92 -42.53 5.07 -8.61
C GLU A 92 -41.08 5.33 -8.22
N ASN A 93 -40.14 4.59 -8.85
CA ASN A 93 -38.70 4.61 -8.63
C ASN A 93 -38.02 5.91 -9.16
N LYS A 94 -38.43 7.08 -8.72
CA LYS A 94 -37.61 8.28 -8.86
C LYS A 94 -36.61 8.28 -7.72
N SER A 95 -35.33 8.01 -8.02
CA SER A 95 -34.24 8.08 -7.07
C SER A 95 -34.27 9.44 -6.35
N ALA A 96 -34.68 9.44 -5.07
CA ALA A 96 -34.76 10.64 -4.25
C ALA A 96 -33.39 11.22 -3.90
N PHE A 97 -32.31 10.50 -4.24
CA PHE A 97 -30.95 10.87 -3.95
C PHE A 97 -30.13 11.08 -5.22
N PRO A 98 -29.10 11.94 -5.19
CA PRO A 98 -28.11 12.03 -6.24
C PRO A 98 -27.49 10.66 -6.54
N PRO A 99 -26.95 10.41 -7.75
CA PRO A 99 -26.40 9.10 -8.13
C PRO A 99 -25.14 8.69 -7.36
N GLY A 100 -24.56 9.55 -6.51
CA GLY A 100 -23.39 9.30 -5.70
C GLY A 100 -23.25 10.27 -4.54
N ALA A 101 -22.32 10.00 -3.63
CA ALA A 101 -21.96 10.85 -2.51
C ALA A 101 -21.05 12.00 -2.94
N ASN A 102 -21.17 13.16 -2.28
CA ASN A 102 -20.18 14.22 -2.33
C ASN A 102 -19.51 14.36 -0.94
N PRO A 103 -18.37 13.69 -0.69
CA PRO A 103 -17.69 13.75 0.59
C PRO A 103 -17.21 15.17 0.96
N LEU A 104 -16.85 16.00 -0.04
CA LEU A 104 -16.41 17.37 0.20
C LEU A 104 -17.53 18.21 0.82
N LYS A 105 -18.71 18.17 0.20
CA LYS A 105 -19.89 18.87 0.69
C LYS A 105 -20.33 18.36 2.05
N PHE A 106 -20.29 17.05 2.28
CA PHE A 106 -20.65 16.45 3.57
C PHE A 106 -19.69 16.89 4.68
N LEU A 107 -18.37 16.83 4.45
CA LEU A 107 -17.37 17.17 5.45
C LEU A 107 -17.19 18.68 5.67
N SER A 108 -17.61 19.52 4.71
CA SER A 108 -17.65 20.98 4.92
C SER A 108 -18.66 21.42 5.97
N MET A 109 -19.66 20.59 6.29
CA MET A 109 -20.66 20.86 7.33
C MET A 109 -20.21 20.51 8.75
N THR A 110 -19.00 19.98 8.92
CA THR A 110 -18.44 19.65 10.25
C THR A 110 -18.01 20.91 11.00
N PRO A 111 -18.00 20.92 12.37
CA PRO A 111 -17.61 22.09 13.14
C PRO A 111 -16.19 22.62 12.84
N THR A 112 -15.28 21.75 12.45
CA THR A 112 -13.93 22.11 12.01
C THR A 112 -13.62 21.35 10.72
N PRO A 113 -14.03 21.90 9.57
CA PRO A 113 -13.89 21.21 8.29
C PRO A 113 -12.42 21.03 7.91
N PRO A 114 -12.07 19.88 7.30
CA PRO A 114 -10.73 19.69 6.74
C PRO A 114 -10.53 20.59 5.52
N GLN A 115 -9.26 20.83 5.18
CA GLN A 115 -8.93 21.63 3.98
C GLN A 115 -9.44 20.92 2.73
N GLU A 116 -10.09 21.64 1.83
CA GLU A 116 -10.60 21.14 0.53
C GLU A 116 -9.50 20.42 -0.26
N LYS A 117 -8.30 21.01 -0.31
CA LYS A 117 -7.14 20.41 -0.98
C LYS A 117 -6.81 19.00 -0.45
N SER A 118 -6.90 18.78 0.86
CA SER A 118 -6.66 17.46 1.48
C SER A 118 -7.74 16.45 1.13
N LEU A 119 -9.00 16.90 1.07
CA LEU A 119 -10.13 16.08 0.64
C LEU A 119 -9.99 15.63 -0.81
N LEU A 120 -9.75 16.58 -1.73
CA LEU A 120 -9.55 16.30 -3.16
C LEU A 120 -8.38 15.33 -3.37
N GLN A 121 -7.30 15.50 -2.63
CA GLN A 121 -6.14 14.63 -2.70
C GLN A 121 -6.44 13.20 -2.24
N SER A 122 -7.24 13.04 -1.19
CA SER A 122 -7.69 11.71 -0.73
C SER A 122 -8.68 11.08 -1.73
N CYS A 123 -9.61 11.87 -2.30
CA CYS A 123 -10.48 11.36 -3.37
C CYS A 123 -9.69 10.88 -4.59
N ARG A 124 -8.72 11.65 -5.07
CA ARG A 124 -7.84 11.25 -6.20
C ARG A 124 -7.10 9.94 -5.89
N HIS A 125 -6.56 9.82 -4.69
CA HIS A 125 -5.89 8.58 -4.28
C HIS A 125 -6.83 7.38 -4.24
N LEU A 126 -8.02 7.54 -3.71
CA LEU A 126 -9.00 6.47 -3.68
C LEU A 126 -9.47 6.06 -5.08
N LEU A 127 -9.48 7.01 -6.04
CA LEU A 127 -9.66 6.71 -7.47
C LEU A 127 -8.46 5.93 -8.04
N GLU A 128 -7.22 6.34 -7.73
CA GLU A 128 -6.00 5.64 -8.18
C GLU A 128 -5.89 4.22 -7.61
N VAL A 129 -6.35 4.00 -6.37
CA VAL A 129 -6.38 2.67 -5.73
C VAL A 129 -7.57 1.82 -6.24
N ASP A 130 -8.45 2.40 -7.04
CA ASP A 130 -9.69 1.79 -7.53
C ASP A 130 -10.70 1.48 -6.41
N ALA A 131 -10.69 2.27 -5.34
CA ALA A 131 -11.68 2.17 -4.26
C ALA A 131 -12.92 3.04 -4.51
N LEU A 132 -12.78 4.12 -5.29
CA LEU A 132 -13.87 5.00 -5.70
C LEU A 132 -14.01 5.05 -7.22
N LYS A 133 -15.20 5.38 -7.69
CA LYS A 133 -15.49 5.76 -9.08
C LYS A 133 -16.32 7.04 -9.12
N VAL A 134 -16.08 7.87 -10.13
CA VAL A 134 -16.89 9.06 -10.41
C VAL A 134 -18.14 8.63 -11.16
N VAL A 135 -19.32 9.06 -10.69
CA VAL A 135 -20.62 8.66 -11.26
C VAL A 135 -21.12 9.66 -12.29
N ASN A 136 -20.87 10.95 -12.07
CA ASN A 136 -21.34 12.00 -12.96
C ASN A 136 -20.19 12.98 -13.23
N ARG A 137 -19.66 12.95 -14.43
CA ARG A 137 -18.90 14.06 -15.01
C ARG A 137 -19.93 14.94 -15.73
N GLY A 138 -20.74 15.69 -14.94
CA GLY A 138 -21.60 16.70 -15.51
C GLY A 138 -20.78 17.75 -16.26
N GLU A 139 -21.43 18.65 -16.95
CA GLU A 139 -20.79 19.78 -17.68
C GLU A 139 -20.00 20.74 -16.76
N THR A 140 -20.04 20.54 -15.44
CA THR A 140 -19.29 21.30 -14.46
C THR A 140 -17.88 20.71 -14.32
N GLU A 141 -16.87 21.42 -14.81
CA GLU A 141 -15.44 21.09 -14.71
C GLU A 141 -14.88 21.24 -13.27
N VAL A 142 -15.72 21.51 -12.28
CA VAL A 142 -15.27 21.77 -10.91
C VAL A 142 -15.17 20.45 -10.15
N GLU A 143 -13.94 20.10 -9.77
CA GLU A 143 -13.61 18.83 -9.09
C GLU A 143 -14.32 18.68 -7.73
N SER A 144 -14.66 19.78 -7.05
CA SER A 144 -15.40 19.80 -5.79
C SER A 144 -16.87 19.33 -5.90
N ASP A 145 -17.44 19.34 -7.10
CA ASP A 145 -18.84 18.96 -7.34
C ASP A 145 -18.98 17.50 -7.82
N LEU A 146 -17.87 16.77 -7.94
CA LEU A 146 -17.90 15.38 -8.35
C LEU A 146 -18.65 14.50 -7.35
N LEU A 147 -19.41 13.57 -7.90
CA LEU A 147 -20.11 12.54 -7.15
C LEU A 147 -19.36 11.22 -7.23
N TYR A 148 -19.18 10.57 -6.08
CA TYR A 148 -18.42 9.35 -5.94
C TYR A 148 -19.31 8.20 -5.48
N ARG A 149 -18.98 6.98 -5.94
CA ARG A 149 -19.51 5.72 -5.42
C ARG A 149 -18.35 4.78 -5.09
N LEU A 150 -18.61 3.87 -4.18
CA LEU A 150 -17.68 2.78 -3.91
C LEU A 150 -17.61 1.84 -5.12
N THR A 151 -16.42 1.38 -5.43
CA THR A 151 -16.24 0.17 -6.24
C THR A 151 -16.46 -1.06 -5.36
N PRO A 152 -16.58 -2.27 -5.90
CA PRO A 152 -16.58 -3.48 -5.09
C PRO A 152 -15.35 -3.57 -4.16
N ILE A 153 -14.15 -3.23 -4.64
CA ILE A 153 -12.93 -3.14 -3.83
C ILE A 153 -13.11 -2.09 -2.72
N GLY A 154 -13.62 -0.91 -3.05
CA GLY A 154 -13.86 0.18 -2.10
C GLY A 154 -14.85 -0.19 -1.01
N TYR A 155 -15.87 -0.99 -1.33
CA TYR A 155 -16.82 -1.50 -0.34
C TYR A 155 -16.09 -2.35 0.72
N HIS A 156 -15.23 -3.28 0.32
CA HIS A 156 -14.46 -4.06 1.28
C HIS A 156 -13.39 -3.23 1.99
N CYS A 157 -12.73 -2.30 1.30
CA CYS A 157 -11.80 -1.36 1.93
C CYS A 157 -12.49 -0.53 3.04
N SER A 158 -13.74 -0.14 2.86
CA SER A 158 -14.48 0.61 3.88
C SER A 158 -14.82 -0.21 5.14
N ARG A 159 -14.80 -1.55 5.05
CA ARG A 159 -15.03 -2.48 6.18
C ARG A 159 -13.75 -2.92 6.87
N LEU A 160 -12.58 -2.62 6.30
CA LEU A 160 -11.28 -2.92 6.87
C LEU A 160 -10.69 -1.64 7.47
N PRO A 161 -10.55 -1.52 8.80
CA PRO A 161 -10.05 -0.31 9.47
C PRO A 161 -8.52 -0.21 9.31
N MET A 162 -8.05 0.00 8.08
CA MET A 162 -6.65 0.13 7.72
C MET A 162 -6.47 0.97 6.46
N ASP A 163 -5.21 1.29 6.13
CA ASP A 163 -4.85 1.99 4.89
C ASP A 163 -5.44 1.27 3.65
N ALA A 164 -6.04 2.01 2.72
CA ALA A 164 -6.71 1.44 1.54
C ALA A 164 -5.81 0.55 0.68
N LYS A 165 -4.52 0.85 0.57
CA LYS A 165 -3.55 0.01 -0.14
C LYS A 165 -3.32 -1.33 0.55
N LEU A 166 -3.25 -1.32 1.88
CA LEU A 166 -3.11 -2.56 2.66
C LEU A 166 -4.39 -3.39 2.58
N ALA A 167 -5.55 -2.77 2.68
CA ALA A 167 -6.83 -3.44 2.47
C ALA A 167 -6.92 -4.07 1.07
N LYS A 168 -6.55 -3.33 0.02
CA LYS A 168 -6.47 -3.86 -1.36
C LYS A 168 -5.47 -5.02 -1.48
N THR A 169 -4.32 -4.94 -0.80
CA THR A 169 -3.34 -6.05 -0.77
C THR A 169 -3.97 -7.33 -0.19
N LEU A 170 -4.74 -7.23 0.88
CA LEU A 170 -5.42 -8.39 1.49
C LEU A 170 -6.52 -8.95 0.56
N ILE A 171 -7.33 -8.09 -0.05
CA ILE A 171 -8.38 -8.49 -1.01
C ILE A 171 -7.76 -9.25 -2.18
N VAL A 172 -6.75 -8.67 -2.83
CA VAL A 172 -6.06 -9.30 -3.96
C VAL A 172 -5.31 -10.56 -3.52
N GLY A 173 -4.77 -10.59 -2.30
CA GLY A 173 -4.14 -11.76 -1.71
C GLY A 173 -5.09 -12.96 -1.57
N CYS A 174 -6.36 -12.72 -1.20
CA CYS A 174 -7.40 -13.75 -1.20
C CYS A 174 -7.63 -14.31 -2.61
N ILE A 175 -7.78 -13.42 -3.59
CA ILE A 175 -8.11 -13.77 -4.99
C ILE A 175 -6.97 -14.55 -5.65
N LEU A 176 -5.72 -14.12 -5.45
CA LEU A 176 -4.54 -14.76 -6.03
C LEU A 176 -4.05 -16.00 -5.25
N GLY A 177 -4.72 -16.39 -4.17
CA GLY A 177 -4.36 -17.56 -3.37
C GLY A 177 -3.05 -17.38 -2.59
N VAL A 178 -2.71 -16.16 -2.18
CA VAL A 178 -1.53 -15.81 -1.39
C VAL A 178 -1.87 -15.02 -0.12
N LEU A 179 -3.05 -15.27 0.45
CA LEU A 179 -3.56 -14.53 1.61
C LEU A 179 -2.58 -14.52 2.77
N ASP A 180 -1.96 -15.65 3.12
CA ASP A 180 -1.00 -15.72 4.23
C ASP A 180 0.19 -14.78 4.02
N ASN A 181 0.71 -14.71 2.78
CA ASN A 181 1.77 -13.76 2.43
C ASN A 181 1.29 -12.32 2.51
N ALA A 182 0.09 -12.03 1.98
CA ALA A 182 -0.52 -10.71 2.04
C ALA A 182 -0.73 -10.23 3.49
N LEU A 183 -1.15 -11.12 4.39
CA LEU A 183 -1.28 -10.83 5.82
C LEU A 183 0.06 -10.49 6.47
N ILE A 184 1.13 -11.24 6.17
CA ILE A 184 2.48 -10.94 6.66
C ILE A 184 2.95 -9.59 6.15
N ILE A 185 2.74 -9.31 4.85
CA ILE A 185 3.08 -8.03 4.22
C ILE A 185 2.33 -6.88 4.89
N ALA A 186 1.00 -6.95 4.96
CA ALA A 186 0.18 -5.90 5.55
C ALA A 186 0.54 -5.66 7.02
N ALA A 187 0.76 -6.71 7.80
CA ALA A 187 1.21 -6.61 9.18
C ALA A 187 2.58 -5.93 9.29
N SER A 188 3.54 -6.32 8.45
CA SER A 188 4.88 -5.70 8.44
C SER A 188 4.84 -4.22 8.07
N LEU A 189 4.02 -3.85 7.08
CA LEU A 189 3.86 -2.46 6.63
C LEU A 189 3.11 -1.58 7.65
N SER A 190 2.34 -2.19 8.55
CA SER A 190 1.64 -1.51 9.64
C SER A 190 2.51 -1.32 10.88
N CYS A 191 3.62 -2.07 11.00
CA CYS A 191 4.53 -1.94 12.14
C CYS A 191 5.32 -0.63 12.10
N THR A 192 5.55 -0.05 13.27
CA THR A 192 6.37 1.17 13.41
C THR A 192 7.86 0.92 13.21
N LYS A 193 8.31 -0.30 13.48
CA LYS A 193 9.72 -0.72 13.39
C LYS A 193 9.90 -1.85 12.40
N SER A 194 10.94 -1.74 11.60
CA SER A 194 11.35 -2.85 10.72
C SER A 194 11.75 -4.10 11.51
N CYS A 195 11.47 -5.28 10.96
CA CYS A 195 11.98 -6.53 11.51
C CYS A 195 13.50 -6.68 11.30
N PHE A 196 14.09 -5.90 10.39
CA PHE A 196 15.55 -5.85 10.16
C PHE A 196 16.19 -4.81 11.07
N VAL A 197 17.21 -5.22 11.84
CA VAL A 197 18.01 -4.27 12.62
C VAL A 197 18.96 -3.54 11.66
N SER A 198 18.97 -2.20 11.74
CA SER A 198 19.86 -1.34 10.98
C SER A 198 20.77 -0.56 11.91
N GLY A 199 22.04 -0.37 11.55
CA GLY A 199 22.99 0.40 12.36
C GLY A 199 24.44 0.17 11.92
N ARG A 200 25.37 0.97 12.47
CA ARG A 200 26.81 0.88 12.15
C ARG A 200 27.55 -0.22 12.92
N GLN A 201 26.97 -0.72 14.01
CA GLN A 201 27.60 -1.68 14.93
C GLN A 201 26.89 -3.04 14.91
N LEU A 202 26.44 -3.50 13.74
CA LEU A 202 25.88 -4.83 13.60
C LEU A 202 26.98 -5.86 13.53
N ASP A 203 26.78 -7.01 14.21
CA ASP A 203 27.63 -8.18 14.07
C ASP A 203 27.63 -8.67 12.61
N PRO A 204 28.78 -8.67 11.91
CA PRO A 204 28.86 -9.11 10.52
C PRO A 204 28.39 -10.55 10.32
N ILE A 205 28.65 -11.44 11.29
CA ILE A 205 28.25 -12.86 11.25
C ILE A 205 26.71 -12.97 11.26
N ALA A 206 26.04 -12.19 12.13
CA ALA A 206 24.59 -12.19 12.20
C ALA A 206 23.95 -11.58 10.95
N VAL A 207 24.58 -10.62 10.31
CA VAL A 207 24.14 -10.03 9.03
C VAL A 207 24.27 -11.05 7.90
N GLU A 208 25.41 -11.76 7.82
CA GLU A 208 25.63 -12.81 6.81
C GLU A 208 24.66 -13.98 6.99
N ALA A 209 24.42 -14.41 8.22
CA ALA A 209 23.42 -15.44 8.53
C ALA A 209 22.01 -15.03 8.11
N ARG A 210 21.64 -13.77 8.32
CA ARG A 210 20.37 -13.21 7.85
C ARG A 210 20.28 -13.21 6.32
N ASP A 211 21.31 -12.71 5.66
CA ASP A 211 21.34 -12.57 4.20
C ASP A 211 21.28 -13.98 3.55
N SER A 212 22.00 -14.97 4.09
CA SER A 212 21.92 -16.37 3.68
C SER A 212 20.51 -16.98 3.90
N LEU A 213 19.89 -16.68 5.04
CA LEU A 213 18.52 -17.13 5.34
C LEU A 213 17.52 -16.58 4.33
N ILE A 214 17.65 -15.32 3.92
CA ILE A 214 16.77 -14.70 2.92
C ILE A 214 17.01 -15.32 1.53
N GLU A 215 18.27 -15.51 1.14
CA GLU A 215 18.62 -16.06 -0.18
C GLU A 215 18.24 -17.54 -0.35
N ASN A 216 18.28 -18.33 0.71
CA ASN A 216 17.87 -19.74 0.71
C ASN A 216 16.42 -19.98 1.15
N GLY A 217 15.72 -18.94 1.60
CA GLY A 217 14.35 -18.99 2.09
C GLY A 217 13.30 -18.82 1.00
N PHE A 218 12.11 -18.38 1.42
CA PHE A 218 10.98 -18.15 0.52
C PHE A 218 11.35 -17.21 -0.64
N GLY A 219 11.14 -17.65 -1.87
CA GLY A 219 11.42 -16.91 -3.08
C GLY A 219 12.90 -16.75 -3.44
N GLY A 220 13.85 -17.26 -2.64
CA GLY A 220 15.26 -17.10 -2.89
C GLY A 220 15.74 -17.88 -4.11
N ARG A 221 15.43 -19.17 -4.18
CA ARG A 221 15.84 -20.07 -5.26
C ARG A 221 14.99 -19.91 -6.53
N ASP A 222 13.72 -19.61 -6.35
CA ASP A 222 12.73 -19.55 -7.43
C ASP A 222 12.64 -18.16 -8.08
N TRP A 223 13.40 -17.18 -7.56
CA TRP A 223 13.38 -15.82 -8.12
C TRP A 223 14.20 -15.76 -9.40
N PRO A 224 13.69 -15.18 -10.48
CA PRO A 224 14.44 -14.99 -11.71
C PRO A 224 15.79 -14.29 -11.45
N GLY A 225 16.89 -14.99 -11.79
CA GLY A 225 18.24 -14.53 -11.50
C GLY A 225 18.78 -14.85 -10.10
N GLY A 226 18.13 -15.75 -9.34
CA GLY A 226 18.67 -16.39 -8.13
C GLY A 226 18.89 -15.49 -6.91
N THR A 227 18.34 -14.29 -6.89
CA THR A 227 18.55 -13.33 -5.80
C THR A 227 17.25 -12.58 -5.46
N VAL A 228 16.80 -12.64 -4.21
CA VAL A 228 15.60 -11.94 -3.76
C VAL A 228 15.73 -10.42 -3.95
N LYS A 229 14.89 -9.85 -4.79
CA LYS A 229 14.89 -8.42 -5.15
C LYS A 229 13.73 -7.64 -4.51
N SER A 230 13.20 -8.12 -3.38
CA SER A 230 12.03 -7.54 -2.72
C SER A 230 12.23 -7.52 -1.22
N ASP A 231 12.01 -6.36 -0.59
CA ASP A 231 12.05 -6.22 0.86
C ASP A 231 10.94 -7.04 1.52
N MET A 232 9.75 -7.12 0.91
CA MET A 232 8.62 -7.86 1.47
C MET A 232 8.77 -9.38 1.34
N ILE A 233 9.35 -9.88 0.25
CA ILE A 233 9.69 -11.31 0.13
C ILE A 233 10.73 -11.69 1.19
N ALA A 234 11.72 -10.82 1.45
CA ALA A 234 12.68 -11.03 2.52
C ALA A 234 12.02 -11.08 3.91
N VAL A 235 11.02 -10.23 4.16
CA VAL A 235 10.23 -10.26 5.41
C VAL A 235 9.49 -11.59 5.54
N ILE A 236 8.85 -12.09 4.49
CA ILE A 236 8.14 -13.38 4.52
C ILE A 236 9.11 -14.53 4.82
N ALA A 237 10.29 -14.56 4.18
CA ALA A 237 11.30 -15.57 4.42
C ALA A 237 11.73 -15.60 5.89
N VAL A 238 12.06 -14.44 6.45
CA VAL A 238 12.46 -14.27 7.85
C VAL A 238 11.34 -14.65 8.82
N TYR A 239 10.11 -14.17 8.57
CA TYR A 239 8.96 -14.46 9.42
C TYR A 239 8.67 -15.96 9.47
N ARG A 240 8.67 -16.65 8.34
CA ARG A 240 8.45 -18.10 8.25
C ARG A 240 9.53 -18.90 9.02
N ALA A 241 10.81 -18.52 8.84
CA ALA A 241 11.91 -19.15 9.56
C ALA A 241 11.81 -18.89 11.08
N TRP A 242 11.43 -17.69 11.49
CA TRP A 242 11.22 -17.32 12.89
C TRP A 242 10.05 -18.09 13.53
N THR A 243 8.94 -18.28 12.82
CA THR A 243 7.78 -19.02 13.35
C THR A 243 8.07 -20.49 13.59
N GLN A 244 9.00 -21.08 12.84
CA GLN A 244 9.46 -22.47 13.04
C GLN A 244 10.28 -22.64 14.33
N GLN A 245 10.81 -21.56 14.93
CA GLN A 245 11.58 -21.61 16.17
C GLN A 245 10.63 -21.70 17.38
N LYS A 246 10.53 -22.88 18.03
CA LYS A 246 9.64 -23.09 19.18
C LYS A 246 10.03 -22.18 20.36
N ASP A 247 11.10 -22.52 21.09
CA ASP A 247 11.49 -21.85 22.34
C ASP A 247 12.72 -20.93 22.21
N LYS A 248 13.30 -20.80 21.00
CA LYS A 248 14.55 -20.07 20.75
C LYS A 248 14.38 -18.82 19.91
N LYS A 249 13.16 -18.29 19.82
CA LYS A 249 12.80 -17.17 18.95
C LYS A 249 13.67 -15.91 19.17
N GLU A 250 13.94 -15.57 20.43
CA GLU A 250 14.79 -14.41 20.75
C GLU A 250 16.26 -14.65 20.41
N LYS A 251 16.79 -15.84 20.70
CA LYS A 251 18.16 -16.21 20.31
C LYS A 251 18.32 -16.23 18.80
N PHE A 252 17.32 -16.75 18.08
CA PHE A 252 17.30 -16.74 16.62
C PHE A 252 17.39 -15.29 16.08
N CYS A 253 16.60 -14.37 16.63
CA CYS A 253 16.63 -12.97 16.23
C CYS A 253 18.02 -12.32 16.45
N ARG A 254 18.66 -12.58 17.60
CA ARG A 254 20.02 -12.09 17.88
C ARG A 254 21.04 -12.63 16.87
N ASN A 255 20.98 -13.92 16.57
CA ASN A 255 21.93 -14.57 15.65
C ASN A 255 21.74 -14.17 14.17
N HIS A 256 20.62 -13.54 13.81
CA HIS A 256 20.32 -13.11 12.44
C HIS A 256 20.08 -11.58 12.32
N ALA A 257 20.56 -10.78 13.26
CA ALA A 257 20.36 -9.33 13.26
C ALA A 257 18.90 -8.91 13.00
N LEU A 258 17.94 -9.56 13.69
CA LEU A 258 16.50 -9.33 13.57
C LEU A 258 15.93 -8.70 14.84
N ASN A 259 14.87 -7.92 14.67
CA ASN A 259 14.13 -7.30 15.77
C ASN A 259 13.02 -8.25 16.27
N TYR A 260 13.22 -8.85 17.43
CA TYR A 260 12.27 -9.78 18.04
C TYR A 260 10.91 -9.14 18.33
N LEU A 261 10.89 -7.90 18.83
CA LEU A 261 9.63 -7.21 19.15
C LEU A 261 8.82 -6.90 17.89
N ALA A 262 9.49 -6.50 16.80
CA ALA A 262 8.82 -6.26 15.53
C ALA A 262 8.21 -7.57 14.95
N LEU A 263 8.92 -8.70 15.02
CA LEU A 263 8.39 -9.99 14.55
C LEU A 263 7.20 -10.47 15.40
N ARG A 264 7.20 -10.20 16.70
CA ARG A 264 6.03 -10.46 17.56
C ARG A 264 4.83 -9.55 17.21
N GLU A 265 5.09 -8.28 16.93
CA GLU A 265 4.06 -7.34 16.50
C GLU A 265 3.45 -7.78 15.17
N ILE A 266 4.28 -8.19 14.19
CA ILE A 266 3.83 -8.76 12.91
C ILE A 266 2.92 -9.99 13.15
N ASP A 267 3.32 -10.92 14.01
CA ASP A 267 2.52 -12.12 14.30
C ASP A 267 1.16 -11.78 14.93
N THR A 268 1.12 -10.80 15.80
CA THR A 268 -0.12 -10.32 16.44
C THR A 268 -1.04 -9.64 15.40
N LEU A 269 -0.50 -8.70 14.62
CA LEU A 269 -1.26 -7.98 13.59
C LEU A 269 -1.74 -8.93 12.49
N ARG A 270 -0.92 -9.91 12.08
CA ARG A 270 -1.31 -10.91 11.08
C ARG A 270 -2.57 -11.68 11.51
N ARG A 271 -2.67 -12.06 12.78
CA ARG A 271 -3.86 -12.75 13.32
C ARG A 271 -5.07 -11.81 13.34
N GLN A 272 -4.90 -10.59 13.81
CA GLN A 272 -5.97 -9.59 13.83
C GLN A 272 -6.47 -9.28 12.41
N PHE A 273 -5.57 -9.14 11.44
CA PHE A 273 -5.96 -8.90 10.05
C PHE A 273 -6.66 -10.10 9.41
N LEU A 274 -6.30 -11.34 9.79
CA LEU A 274 -7.04 -12.52 9.36
C LEU A 274 -8.47 -12.51 9.88
N ASP A 275 -8.67 -12.21 11.17
CA ASP A 275 -10.00 -12.09 11.74
C ASP A 275 -10.81 -10.99 11.05
N LEU A 276 -10.23 -9.83 10.76
CA LEU A 276 -10.88 -8.75 10.00
C LEU A 276 -11.26 -9.18 8.58
N VAL A 277 -10.43 -9.94 7.88
CA VAL A 277 -10.72 -10.47 6.53
C VAL A 277 -11.92 -11.43 6.57
N ILE A 278 -11.99 -12.28 7.60
CA ILE A 278 -13.10 -13.21 7.80
C ILE A 278 -14.38 -12.42 8.16
N ASP A 279 -14.30 -11.47 9.08
CA ASP A 279 -15.44 -10.64 9.49
C ASP A 279 -15.98 -9.76 8.33
N ALA A 280 -15.09 -9.34 7.43
CA ALA A 280 -15.47 -8.64 6.20
C ALA A 280 -16.12 -9.56 5.14
N GLY A 281 -16.11 -10.89 5.36
CA GLY A 281 -16.66 -11.89 4.45
C GLY A 281 -15.80 -12.19 3.22
N LEU A 282 -14.55 -11.73 3.19
CA LEU A 282 -13.61 -11.97 2.08
C LEU A 282 -13.06 -13.39 2.04
N ALA A 283 -13.00 -14.06 3.19
CA ALA A 283 -12.65 -15.46 3.33
C ALA A 283 -13.47 -16.11 4.44
N SER A 284 -13.70 -17.42 4.36
CA SER A 284 -14.23 -18.20 5.48
C SER A 284 -13.13 -19.07 6.09
N ARG A 285 -13.32 -19.55 7.30
CA ARG A 285 -12.34 -20.47 7.93
C ARG A 285 -12.20 -21.78 7.18
N ASP A 286 -13.26 -22.20 6.47
CA ASP A 286 -13.28 -23.44 5.70
C ASP A 286 -12.58 -23.27 4.32
N ASP A 287 -12.53 -22.03 3.78
CA ASP A 287 -11.95 -21.73 2.46
C ASP A 287 -10.50 -21.20 2.53
N LEU A 288 -9.88 -21.21 3.72
CA LEU A 288 -8.51 -20.65 3.90
C LEU A 288 -7.45 -21.36 3.06
N ASP A 289 -7.61 -22.66 2.80
CA ASP A 289 -6.66 -23.41 1.95
C ASP A 289 -6.74 -22.97 0.50
N ASP A 290 -7.92 -22.64 0.00
CA ASP A 290 -8.11 -22.09 -1.34
C ASP A 290 -7.53 -20.67 -1.46
N CYS A 291 -7.73 -19.81 -0.44
CA CYS A 291 -7.11 -18.49 -0.37
C CYS A 291 -5.57 -18.54 -0.23
N ASN A 292 -4.99 -19.72 -0.04
CA ASN A 292 -3.55 -19.94 0.17
C ASN A 292 -2.94 -20.95 -0.80
N MET A 293 -3.62 -21.32 -1.88
CA MET A 293 -3.15 -22.34 -2.83
C MET A 293 -1.80 -21.99 -3.48
N ALA A 294 -1.50 -20.70 -3.67
CA ALA A 294 -0.26 -20.20 -4.25
C ALA A 294 0.72 -19.60 -3.19
N LYS A 295 0.53 -19.89 -1.90
CA LYS A 295 1.34 -19.32 -0.80
C LYS A 295 2.85 -19.58 -0.91
N GLN A 296 3.27 -20.57 -1.69
CA GLN A 296 4.69 -20.85 -1.92
C GLN A 296 5.24 -20.11 -3.15
N ASP A 297 4.39 -19.44 -3.93
CA ASP A 297 4.78 -18.75 -5.15
C ASP A 297 5.16 -17.28 -4.86
N ALA A 298 6.45 -16.97 -5.01
CA ALA A 298 6.96 -15.63 -4.79
C ALA A 298 6.61 -14.67 -5.94
N LEU A 299 6.44 -15.16 -7.17
CA LEU A 299 6.07 -14.34 -8.33
C LEU A 299 4.62 -13.88 -8.22
N ILE A 300 3.70 -14.77 -7.88
CA ILE A 300 2.29 -14.40 -7.62
C ILE A 300 2.21 -13.46 -6.41
N THR A 301 3.02 -13.69 -5.37
CA THR A 301 3.10 -12.75 -4.23
C THR A 301 3.60 -11.36 -4.67
N SER A 302 4.53 -11.30 -5.62
CA SER A 302 4.99 -10.03 -6.21
C SER A 302 3.88 -9.31 -6.99
N CYS A 303 3.03 -10.06 -7.71
CA CYS A 303 1.83 -9.51 -8.37
C CYS A 303 0.84 -8.91 -7.36
N CYS A 304 0.61 -9.61 -6.25
CA CYS A 304 -0.21 -9.11 -5.16
C CYS A 304 0.34 -7.79 -4.59
N LEU A 305 1.67 -7.68 -4.42
CA LEU A 305 2.33 -6.44 -4.02
C LEU A 305 2.11 -5.31 -5.04
N VAL A 306 2.22 -5.60 -6.35
CA VAL A 306 1.96 -4.59 -7.40
C VAL A 306 0.53 -4.09 -7.31
N ALA A 307 -0.45 -4.98 -7.30
CA ALA A 307 -1.86 -4.62 -7.23
C ALA A 307 -2.21 -3.79 -5.99
N GLY A 308 -1.64 -4.16 -4.83
CA GLY A 308 -1.95 -3.51 -3.55
C GLY A 308 -1.24 -2.17 -3.36
N LEU A 309 0.05 -2.06 -3.70
CA LEU A 309 0.84 -0.86 -3.46
C LEU A 309 0.80 0.15 -4.60
N TYR A 310 0.20 -0.19 -5.75
CA TYR A 310 -0.04 0.78 -6.81
C TYR A 310 -0.81 2.00 -6.25
N PRO A 311 -0.51 3.27 -6.61
CA PRO A 311 0.38 3.73 -7.69
C PRO A 311 1.83 4.03 -7.27
N ASN A 312 2.33 3.50 -6.17
CA ASN A 312 3.66 3.78 -5.65
C ASN A 312 4.76 3.07 -6.48
N ILE A 313 4.92 3.44 -7.74
CA ILE A 313 5.91 2.89 -8.66
C ILE A 313 7.10 3.84 -8.81
N CYS A 314 8.28 3.27 -9.03
CA CYS A 314 9.49 3.99 -9.41
C CYS A 314 10.31 3.22 -10.45
N THR A 315 11.12 3.94 -11.20
CA THR A 315 12.04 3.40 -12.20
C THR A 315 13.48 3.66 -11.80
N LEU A 316 14.38 2.75 -12.14
CA LEU A 316 15.80 2.92 -11.91
C LEU A 316 16.38 3.95 -12.88
N VAL A 317 17.05 4.98 -12.34
CA VAL A 317 17.74 6.00 -13.13
C VAL A 317 19.24 5.80 -13.02
N ARG A 318 19.90 5.83 -14.17
CA ARG A 318 21.36 5.74 -14.25
C ARG A 318 22.01 7.03 -13.71
N PRO A 319 23.11 6.92 -12.95
CA PRO A 319 23.87 8.09 -12.55
C PRO A 319 24.43 8.82 -13.79
N ARG A 320 24.22 10.12 -13.86
CA ARG A 320 24.84 10.94 -14.92
C ARG A 320 26.36 11.01 -14.70
N LYS A 321 27.16 11.05 -15.79
CA LYS A 321 28.60 11.31 -15.73
C LYS A 321 28.84 12.63 -14.96
N GLY A 322 29.61 12.58 -13.86
CA GLY A 322 29.84 13.74 -13.00
C GLY A 322 28.76 14.04 -11.94
N GLY A 323 27.68 13.28 -11.90
CA GLY A 323 26.61 13.41 -10.89
C GLY A 323 26.87 12.65 -9.59
N PRO A 324 25.94 12.72 -8.61
CA PRO A 324 26.05 12.02 -7.34
C PRO A 324 26.20 10.51 -7.58
N LYS A 325 27.20 9.90 -6.93
CA LYS A 325 27.44 8.46 -7.01
C LYS A 325 26.27 7.67 -6.42
N GLY A 326 25.92 6.56 -7.07
CA GLY A 326 24.89 5.60 -6.65
C GLY A 326 23.58 5.70 -7.45
N GLY A 327 22.89 4.57 -7.57
CA GLY A 327 21.61 4.47 -8.27
C GLY A 327 20.51 5.29 -7.60
N ARG A 328 19.62 5.83 -8.40
CA ARG A 328 18.43 6.57 -7.96
C ARG A 328 17.17 5.93 -8.51
N LEU A 329 16.10 6.04 -7.76
CA LEU A 329 14.77 5.59 -8.14
C LEU A 329 13.91 6.83 -8.42
N LEU A 330 13.44 6.96 -9.66
CA LEU A 330 12.57 8.06 -10.10
C LEU A 330 11.11 7.66 -9.85
N THR A 331 10.40 8.43 -9.05
CA THR A 331 8.96 8.28 -8.81
C THR A 331 8.13 9.00 -9.88
N LYS A 332 6.83 8.70 -9.97
CA LYS A 332 5.88 9.34 -10.89
C LYS A 332 5.91 10.88 -10.77
N ASP A 333 6.13 11.41 -9.56
CA ASP A 333 6.22 12.85 -9.29
C ASP A 333 7.53 13.51 -9.77
N GLY A 334 8.44 12.74 -10.37
CA GLY A 334 9.74 13.23 -10.83
C GLY A 334 10.84 13.31 -9.77
N ASP A 335 10.57 12.84 -8.53
CA ASP A 335 11.56 12.84 -7.45
C ASP A 335 12.59 11.71 -7.62
N ALA A 336 13.87 12.07 -7.67
CA ALA A 336 14.99 11.13 -7.68
C ALA A 336 15.33 10.70 -6.23
N SER A 337 14.83 9.56 -5.83
CA SER A 337 14.86 9.05 -4.46
C SER A 337 15.89 7.93 -4.26
N ARG A 338 16.21 7.58 -3.02
CA ARG A 338 17.04 6.43 -2.64
C ARG A 338 16.25 5.45 -1.78
N PRO A 339 16.57 4.15 -1.80
CA PRO A 339 16.03 3.24 -0.79
C PRO A 339 16.45 3.69 0.61
N SER A 340 15.57 3.50 1.59
CA SER A 340 15.85 3.79 3.01
C SER A 340 17.05 2.99 3.51
N SER A 341 17.59 3.38 4.67
CA SER A 341 18.72 2.66 5.29
C SER A 341 18.36 1.26 5.75
N SER A 342 17.07 1.00 6.01
CA SER A 342 16.53 -0.31 6.40
C SER A 342 16.24 -1.22 5.21
N SER A 343 16.19 -0.70 3.97
CA SER A 343 15.90 -1.50 2.79
C SER A 343 17.06 -2.43 2.45
N PHE A 344 16.74 -3.70 2.27
CA PHE A 344 17.66 -4.74 1.79
C PHE A 344 18.14 -4.47 0.35
N GLN A 345 17.36 -3.69 -0.42
CA GLN A 345 17.66 -3.37 -1.82
C GLN A 345 18.67 -2.23 -2.02
N ARG A 346 19.10 -1.54 -0.96
CA ARG A 346 19.97 -0.37 -1.10
C ARG A 346 21.30 -0.63 -1.83
N LYS A 347 21.97 -1.75 -1.55
CA LYS A 347 23.21 -2.15 -2.24
C LYS A 347 22.94 -2.52 -3.70
N ARG A 348 21.80 -3.13 -3.98
CA ARG A 348 21.41 -3.65 -5.29
C ARG A 348 20.99 -2.55 -6.26
N VAL A 349 20.34 -1.49 -5.78
CA VAL A 349 20.03 -0.31 -6.61
C VAL A 349 21.29 0.28 -7.20
N ASN A 350 22.41 0.32 -6.46
CA ASN A 350 23.68 0.80 -6.95
C ASN A 350 24.27 -0.14 -8.03
N ALA A 351 24.30 -1.45 -7.78
CA ALA A 351 24.81 -2.43 -8.72
C ALA A 351 23.97 -2.51 -10.02
N ALA A 352 22.65 -2.45 -9.91
CA ALA A 352 21.75 -2.46 -11.06
C ALA A 352 21.89 -1.21 -11.92
N ALA A 353 22.15 -0.05 -11.30
CA ALA A 353 22.40 1.21 -12.01
C ALA A 353 23.71 1.17 -12.82
N GLU A 354 24.73 0.46 -12.32
CA GLU A 354 26.00 0.25 -13.02
C GLU A 354 25.87 -0.70 -14.22
N ASN A 355 25.05 -1.75 -14.09
CA ASN A 355 24.82 -2.76 -15.13
C ASN A 355 23.88 -2.30 -16.26
N GLY A 356 23.28 -1.12 -16.14
CA GLY A 356 22.54 -0.51 -17.23
C GLY A 356 21.23 -1.18 -17.64
N LYS A 357 20.66 -2.08 -16.82
CA LYS A 357 19.35 -2.71 -17.06
C LYS A 357 18.23 -1.79 -16.58
N ASP A 358 17.17 -1.68 -17.37
CA ASP A 358 15.93 -1.04 -16.92
C ASP A 358 15.31 -1.89 -15.81
N ALA A 359 14.99 -1.27 -14.70
CA ALA A 359 14.38 -1.93 -13.57
C ALA A 359 13.24 -1.08 -13.01
N TYR A 360 12.16 -1.74 -12.66
CA TYR A 360 10.98 -1.16 -12.05
C TYR A 360 10.85 -1.66 -10.63
N ALA A 361 10.38 -0.80 -9.74
CA ALA A 361 10.13 -1.19 -8.37
C ALA A 361 8.86 -0.50 -7.85
N ILE A 362 8.24 -1.13 -6.87
CA ILE A 362 7.18 -0.54 -6.06
C ILE A 362 7.72 -0.28 -4.66
N TYR A 363 7.12 0.69 -3.98
CA TYR A 363 7.52 1.07 -2.62
C TYR A 363 6.28 1.33 -1.75
N HIS A 364 6.43 1.19 -0.44
CA HIS A 364 5.32 1.46 0.48
C HIS A 364 5.15 2.95 0.76
N ALA A 365 6.20 3.60 1.24
CA ALA A 365 6.13 5.00 1.64
C ALA A 365 7.35 5.81 1.17
N LYS A 366 7.14 7.12 1.03
CA LYS A 366 8.12 8.10 0.62
C LYS A 366 8.35 9.07 1.78
N HIS A 367 9.61 9.25 2.17
CA HIS A 367 10.01 10.12 3.27
C HIS A 367 11.00 11.15 2.78
N ARG A 368 10.89 12.39 3.25
CA ARG A 368 11.82 13.47 2.94
C ARG A 368 12.55 13.91 4.20
N THR A 369 13.87 13.99 4.15
CA THR A 369 14.63 14.54 5.27
C THR A 369 14.53 16.05 5.25
N ILE A 370 14.36 16.65 6.43
CA ILE A 370 14.50 18.10 6.60
C ILE A 370 16.00 18.39 6.50
N GLY A 371 16.40 19.29 5.59
CA GLY A 371 17.79 19.70 5.45
C GLY A 371 18.32 20.22 6.80
N ALA A 372 19.48 19.72 7.25
CA ALA A 372 20.08 20.18 8.49
C ALA A 372 20.52 21.63 8.31
N VAL A 373 19.96 22.52 9.13
CA VAL A 373 20.45 23.90 9.27
C VAL A 373 21.73 23.81 10.09
N GLY A 374 22.89 23.96 9.44
CA GLY A 374 24.17 23.96 10.11
C GLY A 374 24.34 25.22 10.93
N VAL A 375 24.60 25.08 12.24
CA VAL A 375 25.09 26.15 13.07
C VAL A 375 26.53 26.44 12.64
N GLY A 376 26.79 27.63 12.11
CA GLY A 376 28.17 28.08 11.76
C GLY A 376 28.58 27.94 10.29
N GLY A 377 27.74 28.33 9.33
CA GLY A 377 28.19 28.58 7.91
C GLY A 377 28.56 27.34 7.10
N GLN A 378 28.35 26.12 7.57
CA GLN A 378 28.55 24.91 6.78
C GLN A 378 27.43 24.69 5.78
N ARG A 379 27.79 24.23 4.55
CA ARG A 379 26.87 23.94 3.43
C ARG A 379 25.70 23.09 3.92
N GLN A 380 24.49 23.63 3.80
CA GLN A 380 23.24 22.88 4.01
C GLN A 380 23.22 21.68 3.07
N ARG A 381 23.03 20.48 3.63
CA ARG A 381 22.73 19.32 2.80
C ARG A 381 21.32 19.49 2.25
N PRO A 382 21.14 19.40 0.93
CA PRO A 382 19.80 19.49 0.35
C PRO A 382 18.92 18.37 0.92
N PRO A 383 17.60 18.60 1.08
CA PRO A 383 16.69 17.56 1.50
C PRO A 383 16.75 16.38 0.53
N GLU A 384 16.94 15.17 1.06
CA GLU A 384 16.94 13.94 0.27
C GLU A 384 15.62 13.17 0.49
N THR A 385 15.13 12.55 -0.59
CA THR A 385 13.93 11.70 -0.55
C THR A 385 14.34 10.24 -0.48
N PHE A 386 13.69 9.49 0.43
CA PHE A 386 13.91 8.07 0.64
C PHE A 386 12.63 7.28 0.43
N LEU A 387 12.75 6.10 -0.14
CA LEU A 387 11.66 5.14 -0.31
C LEU A 387 11.85 3.98 0.66
N SER A 388 10.80 3.65 1.40
CA SER A 388 10.79 2.49 2.28
C SER A 388 10.16 1.28 1.60
N GLU A 389 10.60 0.10 2.01
CA GLU A 389 10.12 -1.21 1.55
C GLU A 389 10.08 -1.29 0.02
N VAL A 390 11.27 -1.24 -0.59
CA VAL A 390 11.43 -1.27 -2.04
C VAL A 390 11.40 -2.71 -2.55
N ASN A 391 10.55 -2.95 -3.56
CA ASN A 391 10.36 -4.26 -4.15
C ASN A 391 10.51 -4.15 -5.65
N PHE A 392 11.56 -4.74 -6.23
CA PHE A 392 11.70 -4.84 -7.68
C PHE A 392 10.66 -5.82 -8.22
N VAL A 393 10.07 -5.45 -9.34
CA VAL A 393 8.97 -6.17 -9.96
C VAL A 393 9.22 -6.37 -11.45
N SER A 394 8.58 -7.37 -12.02
CA SER A 394 8.65 -7.66 -13.45
C SER A 394 7.81 -6.67 -14.28
N LYS A 395 8.13 -6.56 -15.56
CA LYS A 395 7.33 -5.74 -16.50
C LYS A 395 5.91 -6.29 -16.63
N PHE A 396 5.77 -7.62 -16.71
CA PHE A 396 4.46 -8.27 -16.83
C PHE A 396 3.61 -8.10 -15.57
N SER A 397 4.22 -8.15 -14.36
CA SER A 397 3.49 -7.84 -13.13
C SER A 397 2.90 -6.43 -13.16
N LEU A 398 3.63 -5.45 -13.71
CA LEU A 398 3.13 -4.08 -13.87
C LEU A 398 2.04 -3.97 -14.93
N LEU A 399 2.19 -4.65 -16.07
CA LEU A 399 1.19 -4.67 -17.14
C LEU A 399 -0.12 -5.33 -16.69
N LEU A 400 -0.03 -6.41 -15.91
CA LEU A 400 -1.21 -7.17 -15.47
C LEU A 400 -1.90 -6.59 -14.23
N PHE A 401 -1.17 -5.90 -13.34
CA PHE A 401 -1.70 -5.46 -12.04
C PHE A 401 -1.45 -3.97 -11.74
N GLY A 402 -0.81 -3.22 -12.64
CA GLY A 402 -0.59 -1.78 -12.51
C GLY A 402 -1.83 -0.95 -12.85
N GLY A 403 -1.64 0.34 -13.15
CA GLY A 403 -2.71 1.28 -13.47
C GLY A 403 -3.40 1.06 -14.82
N GLN A 404 -4.01 2.11 -15.32
CA GLN A 404 -4.71 2.07 -16.60
C GLN A 404 -3.73 1.90 -17.76
N LEU A 405 -4.06 0.98 -18.68
CA LEU A 405 -3.28 0.68 -19.85
C LEU A 405 -3.81 1.42 -21.07
N GLU A 406 -2.91 2.06 -21.81
CA GLU A 406 -3.21 2.69 -23.09
C GLU A 406 -2.29 2.10 -24.16
N LEU A 407 -2.87 1.63 -25.27
CA LEU A 407 -2.11 1.19 -26.44
C LEU A 407 -1.89 2.36 -27.38
N VAL A 408 -0.64 2.82 -27.50
CA VAL A 408 -0.28 3.93 -28.40
C VAL A 408 0.76 3.45 -29.41
N LYS A 409 0.34 3.31 -30.67
CA LYS A 409 1.18 2.74 -31.76
C LYS A 409 1.80 1.40 -31.36
N ASN A 410 3.12 1.34 -31.17
CA ASN A 410 3.88 0.13 -30.83
C ASN A 410 4.34 0.15 -29.37
N ALA A 411 3.55 0.72 -28.44
CA ALA A 411 3.86 0.74 -27.04
C ALA A 411 2.62 0.65 -26.16
N ILE A 412 2.72 -0.02 -25.04
CA ILE A 412 1.75 0.01 -23.95
C ILE A 412 2.23 1.05 -22.95
N ILE A 413 1.36 1.96 -22.57
CA ILE A 413 1.66 3.02 -21.60
C ILE A 413 0.78 2.79 -20.37
N ILE A 414 1.39 2.81 -19.19
CA ILE A 414 0.67 2.75 -17.90
C ILE A 414 0.56 4.17 -17.36
N ASP A 415 -0.67 4.63 -17.07
CA ASP A 415 -1.02 5.95 -16.51
C ASP A 415 -0.33 7.14 -17.19
N GLY A 416 -0.08 7.05 -18.50
CA GLY A 416 0.51 8.12 -19.28
C GLY A 416 2.02 8.36 -19.05
N TRP A 417 2.72 7.59 -18.18
CA TRP A 417 4.14 7.85 -17.90
C TRP A 417 5.09 6.65 -18.08
N LEU A 418 4.67 5.43 -17.74
CA LEU A 418 5.48 4.22 -17.95
C LEU A 418 5.26 3.64 -19.33
N LYS A 419 6.27 3.71 -20.18
CA LYS A 419 6.20 3.27 -21.58
C LYS A 419 6.94 1.96 -21.79
N PHE A 420 6.22 0.92 -22.21
CA PHE A 420 6.74 -0.38 -22.62
C PHE A 420 6.66 -0.51 -24.13
N LYS A 421 7.82 -0.61 -24.78
CA LYS A 421 7.86 -0.84 -26.22
C LYS A 421 7.45 -2.28 -26.50
N VAL A 422 6.54 -2.45 -27.44
CA VAL A 422 6.21 -3.74 -28.04
C VAL A 422 7.09 -3.84 -29.27
N SER A 423 8.27 -4.53 -29.15
CA SER A 423 9.24 -4.62 -30.25
C SER A 423 8.99 -5.86 -31.08
N ASP A 424 9.10 -5.70 -32.41
CA ASP A 424 9.35 -6.80 -33.33
C ASP A 424 10.86 -7.06 -33.35
N ASP A 425 11.36 -8.00 -32.58
CA ASP A 425 12.78 -8.42 -32.62
C ASP A 425 13.06 -9.49 -33.70
N SER A 426 12.12 -9.73 -34.57
CA SER A 426 12.35 -10.62 -35.72
C SER A 426 11.74 -10.01 -36.98
N GLU A 427 12.43 -10.17 -38.09
CA GLU A 427 12.01 -9.80 -39.44
C GLU A 427 10.68 -10.45 -39.91
N SER A 428 9.93 -11.05 -39.01
CA SER A 428 8.67 -11.76 -39.22
C SER A 428 7.47 -10.89 -38.84
N LYS A 429 6.85 -10.32 -39.85
CA LYS A 429 5.45 -9.84 -39.87
C LYS A 429 5.03 -8.82 -38.80
N LYS A 430 4.82 -7.59 -39.22
CA LYS A 430 4.20 -6.46 -38.49
C LYS A 430 2.86 -6.76 -37.77
N GLY A 431 2.31 -7.98 -37.88
CA GLY A 431 1.07 -8.40 -37.24
C GLY A 431 1.26 -8.90 -35.80
N THR A 432 2.34 -9.63 -35.53
CA THR A 432 2.52 -10.37 -34.26
C THR A 432 2.75 -9.50 -33.02
N ALA A 433 3.36 -8.33 -33.15
CA ALA A 433 3.61 -7.43 -32.03
C ALA A 433 2.33 -6.77 -31.51
N ILE A 434 1.45 -6.38 -32.41
CA ILE A 434 0.14 -5.81 -32.05
C ILE A 434 -0.73 -6.92 -31.43
N ASP A 435 -0.67 -8.15 -31.95
CA ASP A 435 -1.41 -9.29 -31.42
C ASP A 435 -1.00 -9.60 -29.96
N ASN A 436 0.29 -9.56 -29.65
CA ASN A 436 0.81 -9.75 -28.29
C ASN A 436 0.34 -8.64 -27.32
N ALA A 437 0.30 -7.38 -27.77
CA ALA A 437 -0.23 -6.29 -26.96
C ALA A 437 -1.73 -6.48 -26.70
N VAL A 438 -2.51 -6.88 -27.68
CA VAL A 438 -3.94 -7.15 -27.55
C VAL A 438 -4.18 -8.32 -26.60
N LEU A 439 -3.34 -9.38 -26.64
CA LEU A 439 -3.43 -10.51 -25.71
C LEU A 439 -3.18 -10.07 -24.26
N ILE A 440 -2.19 -9.22 -24.00
CA ILE A 440 -1.92 -8.67 -22.66
C ILE A 440 -3.13 -7.87 -22.16
N LEU A 441 -3.72 -7.01 -23.00
CA LEU A 441 -4.90 -6.24 -22.64
C LEU A 441 -6.09 -7.15 -22.35
N SER A 442 -6.32 -8.19 -23.17
CA SER A 442 -7.39 -9.15 -22.98
C SER A 442 -7.23 -9.96 -21.69
N LEU A 443 -5.99 -10.34 -21.35
CA LEU A 443 -5.68 -11.02 -20.09
C LEU A 443 -5.91 -10.09 -18.90
N ARG A 444 -5.53 -8.80 -19.03
CA ARG A 444 -5.81 -7.79 -17.99
C ARG A 444 -7.32 -7.65 -17.77
N ASP A 445 -8.10 -7.51 -18.82
CA ASP A 445 -9.57 -7.42 -18.73
C ASP A 445 -10.19 -8.67 -18.07
N ALA A 446 -9.63 -9.84 -18.35
CA ALA A 446 -10.05 -11.08 -17.72
C ALA A 446 -9.73 -11.11 -16.23
N LEU A 447 -8.54 -10.63 -15.83
CA LEU A 447 -8.13 -10.50 -14.42
C LEU A 447 -9.00 -9.49 -13.68
N ASP A 448 -9.27 -8.34 -14.27
CA ASP A 448 -10.11 -7.30 -13.64
C ASP A 448 -11.55 -7.82 -13.44
N LYS A 449 -12.09 -8.61 -14.39
CA LYS A 449 -13.39 -9.30 -14.23
C LYS A 449 -13.35 -10.31 -13.07
N VAL A 450 -12.30 -11.13 -12.98
CA VAL A 450 -12.13 -12.09 -11.87
C VAL A 450 -12.08 -11.38 -10.53
N ILE A 451 -11.35 -10.27 -10.44
CA ILE A 451 -11.27 -9.47 -9.21
C ILE A 451 -12.66 -8.93 -8.83
N ILE A 452 -13.40 -8.38 -9.79
CA ILE A 452 -14.73 -7.84 -9.55
C ILE A 452 -15.71 -8.94 -9.17
N GLU A 453 -15.75 -10.07 -9.93
CA GLU A 453 -16.62 -11.20 -9.66
C GLU A 453 -16.40 -11.76 -8.25
N HIS A 454 -15.14 -12.01 -7.86
CA HIS A 454 -14.80 -12.55 -6.53
C HIS A 454 -15.27 -11.63 -5.40
N VAL A 455 -15.12 -10.32 -5.57
CA VAL A 455 -15.47 -9.32 -4.57
C VAL A 455 -17.00 -9.10 -4.48
N VAL A 456 -17.73 -9.21 -5.59
CA VAL A 456 -19.20 -9.07 -5.62
C VAL A 456 -19.89 -10.35 -5.15
N GLU A 457 -19.36 -11.51 -5.49
CA GLU A 457 -19.97 -12.82 -5.22
C GLU A 457 -19.65 -13.42 -3.86
N THR A 458 -19.09 -12.63 -2.92
CA THR A 458 -19.02 -13.01 -1.49
C THR A 458 -20.40 -13.42 -0.93
N PHE A 459 -21.47 -13.15 -1.71
CA PHE A 459 -22.89 -13.44 -1.39
C PHE A 459 -23.49 -14.57 -2.22
N ALA A 460 -22.70 -15.28 -3.08
CA ALA A 460 -23.22 -16.31 -3.98
C ALA A 460 -23.34 -17.70 -3.32
N SER A 461 -24.12 -18.59 -3.96
CA SER A 461 -24.29 -19.98 -3.53
C SER A 461 -23.02 -20.82 -3.63
N SER A 462 -22.94 -21.95 -2.90
CA SER A 462 -21.74 -22.79 -2.84
C SER A 462 -21.36 -23.44 -4.20
N GLU A 463 -22.32 -23.71 -5.09
CA GLU A 463 -22.06 -24.29 -6.43
C GLU A 463 -21.45 -23.25 -7.39
N GLU A 464 -21.96 -22.02 -7.37
CA GLU A 464 -21.42 -20.90 -8.15
C GLU A 464 -19.98 -20.59 -7.73
N LYS A 465 -19.69 -20.58 -6.42
CA LYS A 465 -18.33 -20.42 -5.88
C LYS A 465 -17.36 -21.48 -6.41
N SER A 466 -17.78 -22.76 -6.46
CA SER A 466 -16.92 -23.86 -6.93
C SER A 466 -16.55 -23.72 -8.42
N THR A 467 -17.50 -23.34 -9.27
CA THR A 467 -17.27 -23.15 -10.71
C THR A 467 -16.34 -21.96 -10.96
N MET A 468 -16.54 -20.87 -10.24
CA MET A 468 -15.75 -19.67 -10.29
C MET A 468 -14.30 -19.92 -9.85
N MET A 469 -14.10 -20.65 -8.75
CA MET A 469 -12.78 -21.05 -8.26
C MET A 469 -11.96 -21.83 -9.27
N LYS A 470 -12.59 -22.73 -10.04
CA LYS A 470 -11.91 -23.47 -11.13
C LYS A 470 -11.43 -22.54 -12.24
N ARG A 471 -12.25 -21.54 -12.61
CA ARG A 471 -11.89 -20.53 -13.61
C ARG A 471 -10.74 -19.66 -13.12
N HIS A 472 -10.77 -19.22 -11.86
CA HIS A 472 -9.71 -18.42 -11.23
C HIS A 472 -8.38 -19.18 -11.21
N LYS A 473 -8.39 -20.48 -10.83
CA LYS A 473 -7.18 -21.33 -10.86
C LYS A 473 -6.53 -21.34 -12.24
N GLY A 474 -7.32 -21.46 -13.29
CA GLY A 474 -6.81 -21.44 -14.69
C GLY A 474 -6.13 -20.12 -15.05
N ILE A 475 -6.72 -18.99 -14.70
CA ILE A 475 -6.15 -17.66 -14.99
C ILE A 475 -4.88 -17.43 -14.20
N ILE A 476 -4.84 -17.80 -12.91
CA ILE A 476 -3.65 -17.69 -12.06
C ILE A 476 -2.49 -18.52 -12.63
N GLU A 477 -2.77 -19.72 -13.13
CA GLU A 477 -1.74 -20.58 -13.73
C GLU A 477 -1.17 -19.96 -15.03
N VAL A 478 -2.00 -19.34 -15.87
CA VAL A 478 -1.55 -18.60 -17.06
C VAL A 478 -0.65 -17.43 -16.66
N VAL A 479 -1.05 -16.66 -15.64
CA VAL A 479 -0.22 -15.56 -15.11
C VAL A 479 1.13 -16.08 -14.61
N ARG A 480 1.12 -17.18 -13.86
CA ARG A 480 2.33 -17.82 -13.35
C ARG A 480 3.29 -18.24 -14.47
N GLN A 481 2.75 -18.86 -15.52
CA GLN A 481 3.53 -19.28 -16.67
C GLN A 481 4.21 -18.09 -17.37
N ILE A 482 3.46 -17.02 -17.64
CA ILE A 482 3.99 -15.78 -18.25
C ILE A 482 5.13 -15.18 -17.40
N LEU A 483 4.96 -15.14 -16.09
CA LEU A 483 5.97 -14.59 -15.17
C LEU A 483 7.22 -15.46 -15.08
N SER A 484 7.09 -16.78 -15.20
CA SER A 484 8.22 -17.72 -15.17
C SER A 484 9.08 -17.64 -16.45
N GLU A 485 8.49 -17.27 -17.59
CA GLU A 485 9.19 -17.13 -18.86
C GLU A 485 9.95 -15.79 -19.00
N GLU A 486 9.67 -14.79 -18.14
CA GLU A 486 10.38 -13.48 -18.13
C GLU A 486 11.80 -13.57 -17.55
N GLY A 487 12.17 -14.63 -16.85
CA GLY A 487 13.48 -14.85 -16.23
C GLY A 487 14.49 -15.37 -17.23
#